data_1e46d322e904a974ff956dcf548da1de
#
_entry.id   1e46d322e904a974ff956dcf548da1de
#
_cell.length_a   1.000
_cell.length_b   1.000
_cell.length_c   1.000
_cell.angle_alpha   90.00
_cell.angle_beta   90.00
_cell.angle_gamma   90.00
#
_symmetry.space_group_name_H-M   'P 1'
#
loop_
_entity.id
_entity.type
_entity.pdbx_description
1 polymer ?
#
loop_
_entity_poly.entity_id
_entity_poly.type
_entity_poly.pdbx_seq_one_letter_code
_entity_poly.pdbx_strand_id
1 'polypeptide(L)'
;MNDLFATIAEHAEVTESQWNSLAATGTPTCNLNILAIDIGTTTGWALGMRDGALHSGSESFAPRRNDGPGQRWLKFSAWLGERARQAGEIHAVYYELVMAHGTRENPNVIAAHVYGGFEAHLQAWADRNRIRLVGVPVPVIKKSATGKGNANKDAMVAAMRQRGHRVVDDNHADALALLEYAQREES
;
A
#
# COMPACT_ATOMS: atom_id res chain seq x y z
N MET A 1 2.73 -54.16 -23.94
CA MET A 1 1.74 -53.57 -23.03
C MET A 1 2.40 -52.39 -22.35
N ASN A 2 2.26 -51.40 -23.02
CA ASN A 2 2.05 -49.95 -22.78
C ASN A 2 2.63 -49.36 -21.52
N ASP A 3 3.74 -48.65 -21.77
CA ASP A 3 4.18 -47.47 -21.00
C ASP A 3 3.18 -46.34 -21.19
N LEU A 4 2.46 -45.99 -20.16
CA LEU A 4 1.50 -44.87 -20.17
C LEU A 4 1.60 -43.98 -18.93
N PHE A 5 2.80 -43.79 -18.34
CA PHE A 5 2.99 -42.87 -17.22
C PHE A 5 4.33 -42.15 -17.30
N ALA A 6 4.57 -41.45 -18.42
CA ALA A 6 5.70 -40.54 -18.50
C ALA A 6 5.29 -39.26 -19.22
N THR A 7 4.41 -38.45 -18.63
CA THR A 7 4.23 -37.06 -19.06
C THR A 7 3.46 -36.28 -18.00
N ILE A 8 4.10 -35.97 -16.88
CA ILE A 8 3.62 -34.91 -15.98
C ILE A 8 4.83 -34.13 -15.44
N ALA A 9 4.76 -32.85 -15.66
CA ALA A 9 5.46 -31.78 -14.96
C ALA A 9 6.85 -31.37 -15.47
N GLU A 10 6.90 -30.71 -16.60
CA GLU A 10 7.76 -29.53 -16.73
C GLU A 10 6.95 -28.31 -16.25
N HIS A 11 6.92 -28.06 -14.96
CA HIS A 11 6.61 -26.74 -14.47
C HIS A 11 7.89 -25.93 -14.61
N ALA A 12 7.99 -25.18 -15.70
CA ALA A 12 9.01 -24.17 -15.86
C ALA A 12 8.90 -23.18 -14.69
N GLU A 13 9.83 -23.24 -13.75
CA GLU A 13 10.01 -22.21 -12.74
C GLU A 13 10.35 -20.93 -13.46
N VAL A 14 9.39 -20.01 -13.52
CA VAL A 14 9.60 -18.65 -14.06
C VAL A 14 10.62 -17.98 -13.15
N THR A 15 11.78 -17.67 -13.68
CA THR A 15 12.86 -17.02 -12.92
C THR A 15 12.48 -15.59 -12.52
N GLU A 16 13.07 -15.11 -11.44
CA GLU A 16 12.84 -13.75 -10.92
C GLU A 16 13.05 -12.65 -11.99
N SER A 17 13.98 -12.88 -12.93
CA SER A 17 14.22 -12.01 -14.08
C SER A 17 13.08 -12.03 -15.12
N GLN A 18 12.39 -13.16 -15.27
CA GLN A 18 11.21 -13.29 -16.14
C GLN A 18 9.98 -12.63 -15.55
N TRP A 19 9.81 -12.67 -14.20
CA TRP A 19 8.77 -11.92 -13.51
C TRP A 19 8.97 -10.41 -13.65
N ASN A 20 10.20 -9.91 -13.55
CA ASN A 20 10.52 -8.49 -13.74
C ASN A 20 10.30 -8.04 -15.20
N SER A 21 10.47 -8.94 -16.19
CA SER A 21 10.22 -8.64 -17.60
C SER A 21 8.73 -8.63 -17.96
N LEU A 22 7.90 -9.46 -17.30
CA LEU A 22 6.44 -9.49 -17.53
C LEU A 22 5.72 -8.32 -16.86
N ALA A 23 6.28 -7.77 -15.78
CA ALA A 23 5.79 -6.55 -15.13
C ALA A 23 6.06 -5.27 -15.96
N ALA A 24 6.92 -5.34 -16.96
CA ALA A 24 7.34 -4.18 -17.76
C ALA A 24 6.38 -3.79 -18.90
N THR A 25 5.22 -4.41 -19.05
CA THR A 25 4.25 -4.04 -20.08
C THR A 25 3.23 -3.03 -19.56
N GLY A 26 3.57 -1.74 -19.63
CA GLY A 26 2.59 -0.67 -19.71
C GLY A 26 2.27 0.09 -18.42
N THR A 27 3.10 0.06 -17.39
CA THR A 27 2.95 1.02 -16.27
C THR A 27 3.43 2.39 -16.74
N PRO A 28 2.65 3.48 -16.56
CA PRO A 28 3.12 4.82 -16.86
C PRO A 28 4.43 5.06 -16.10
N THR A 29 5.47 5.50 -16.82
CA THR A 29 6.76 5.80 -16.20
C THR A 29 6.66 7.09 -15.40
N CYS A 30 6.16 6.98 -14.16
CA CYS A 30 6.19 8.08 -13.21
C CYS A 30 7.64 8.28 -12.76
N ASN A 31 8.21 9.46 -13.07
CA ASN A 31 9.60 9.78 -12.72
C ASN A 31 9.77 10.23 -11.25
N LEU A 32 8.91 9.77 -10.36
CA LEU A 32 8.88 10.12 -8.95
C LEU A 32 8.96 8.88 -8.07
N ASN A 33 9.65 8.99 -6.94
CA ASN A 33 9.53 8.02 -5.85
C ASN A 33 8.29 8.38 -5.04
N ILE A 34 7.29 7.52 -5.01
CA ILE A 34 6.01 7.74 -4.35
C ILE A 34 5.80 6.68 -3.28
N LEU A 35 5.49 7.12 -2.07
CA LEU A 35 5.06 6.25 -0.99
C LEU A 35 3.54 6.34 -0.84
N ALA A 36 2.83 5.22 -1.05
CA ALA A 36 1.40 5.07 -0.81
C ALA A 36 1.15 4.33 0.50
N ILE A 37 0.22 4.82 1.33
CA ILE A 37 -0.02 4.31 2.69
C ILE A 37 -1.52 4.23 2.99
N ASP A 38 -2.00 3.05 3.35
CA ASP A 38 -3.27 2.85 4.05
C ASP A 38 -2.99 2.88 5.56
N ILE A 39 -3.20 4.06 6.19
CA ILE A 39 -2.77 4.31 7.57
C ILE A 39 -3.70 3.68 8.60
N GLY A 40 -3.12 2.96 9.57
CA GLY A 40 -3.87 2.31 10.64
C GLY A 40 -2.98 1.52 11.59
N THR A 41 -3.61 0.78 12.51
CA THR A 41 -2.89 -0.13 13.42
C THR A 41 -2.12 -1.21 12.65
N THR A 42 -2.71 -1.74 11.59
CA THR A 42 -2.02 -2.46 10.53
C THR A 42 -2.03 -1.54 9.32
N THR A 43 -0.86 -1.11 8.90
CA THR A 43 -0.66 -0.16 7.80
C THR A 43 -0.23 -0.94 6.56
N GLY A 44 -1.02 -0.88 5.51
CA GLY A 44 -0.59 -1.28 4.17
C GLY A 44 0.30 -0.20 3.55
N TRP A 45 1.32 -0.59 2.81
CA TRP A 45 2.20 0.38 2.15
C TRP A 45 2.75 -0.12 0.83
N ALA A 46 3.03 0.82 -0.07
CA ALA A 46 3.70 0.55 -1.33
C ALA A 46 4.60 1.73 -1.70
N LEU A 47 5.86 1.47 -1.96
CA LEU A 47 6.87 2.44 -2.38
C LEU A 47 7.25 2.14 -3.84
N GLY A 48 6.73 2.95 -4.75
CA GLY A 48 7.11 2.93 -6.16
C GLY A 48 8.30 3.84 -6.39
N MET A 49 9.32 3.28 -7.01
CA MET A 49 10.56 4.00 -7.32
C MET A 49 10.56 4.45 -8.77
N ARG A 50 11.20 5.59 -9.05
CA ARG A 50 11.36 6.14 -10.40
C ARG A 50 12.13 5.23 -11.38
N ASP A 51 12.92 4.29 -10.86
CA ASP A 51 13.63 3.29 -11.65
C ASP A 51 12.77 2.04 -11.97
N GLY A 52 11.49 2.05 -11.54
CA GLY A 52 10.54 0.96 -11.72
C GLY A 52 10.53 -0.07 -10.59
N ALA A 53 11.42 0.03 -9.60
CA ALA A 53 11.38 -0.87 -8.45
C ALA A 53 10.14 -0.63 -7.59
N LEU A 54 9.56 -1.70 -7.06
CA LEU A 54 8.41 -1.69 -6.17
C LEU A 54 8.75 -2.42 -4.88
N HIS A 55 8.60 -1.74 -3.75
CA HIS A 55 8.64 -2.33 -2.42
C HIS A 55 7.28 -2.16 -1.76
N SER A 56 6.73 -3.21 -1.19
CA SER A 56 5.39 -3.11 -0.61
C SER A 56 5.16 -4.17 0.45
N GLY A 57 4.13 -3.97 1.27
CA GLY A 57 3.77 -4.91 2.33
C GLY A 57 2.77 -4.34 3.31
N SER A 58 2.68 -4.99 4.48
CA SER A 58 1.92 -4.52 5.63
C SER A 58 2.82 -4.48 6.86
N GLU A 59 2.62 -3.44 7.70
CA GLU A 59 3.35 -3.24 8.95
C GLU A 59 2.38 -3.08 10.12
N SER A 60 2.66 -3.71 11.26
CA SER A 60 1.81 -3.62 12.43
C SER A 60 2.38 -2.70 13.50
N PHE A 61 1.61 -1.68 13.84
CA PHE A 61 1.87 -0.75 14.93
C PHE A 61 0.98 -1.02 16.15
N ALA A 62 0.45 -2.25 16.27
CA ALA A 62 -0.30 -2.65 17.45
C ALA A 62 0.58 -2.52 18.71
N PRO A 63 0.09 -1.89 19.80
CA PRO A 63 0.84 -1.78 21.04
C PRO A 63 1.00 -3.16 21.65
N ARG A 64 2.19 -3.46 22.17
CA ARG A 64 2.45 -4.64 22.97
C ARG A 64 1.96 -4.41 24.40
N ARG A 65 1.78 -5.49 25.19
CA ARG A 65 1.27 -5.41 26.57
C ARG A 65 2.01 -4.43 27.47
N ASN A 66 3.32 -4.28 27.28
CA ASN A 66 4.18 -3.42 28.10
C ASN A 66 4.60 -2.13 27.38
N ASP A 67 4.02 -1.82 26.23
CA ASP A 67 4.31 -0.57 25.51
C ASP A 67 3.67 0.61 26.24
N GLY A 68 4.41 1.69 26.41
CA GLY A 68 3.85 2.97 26.83
C GLY A 68 2.93 3.56 25.75
N PRO A 69 2.05 4.52 26.09
CA PRO A 69 1.01 5.03 25.19
C PRO A 69 1.55 5.70 23.93
N GLY A 70 2.78 6.21 23.95
CA GLY A 70 3.44 6.85 22.83
C GLY A 70 4.20 5.89 21.88
N GLN A 71 4.41 4.63 22.25
CA GLN A 71 5.26 3.71 21.52
C GLN A 71 4.78 3.44 20.08
N ARG A 72 3.47 3.35 19.88
CA ARG A 72 2.86 3.22 18.55
C ARG A 72 3.32 4.33 17.60
N TRP A 73 3.28 5.55 18.06
CA TRP A 73 3.61 6.74 17.29
C TRP A 73 5.10 6.86 17.01
N LEU A 74 5.92 6.50 17.98
CA LEU A 74 7.38 6.45 17.82
C LEU A 74 7.79 5.40 16.79
N LYS A 75 7.19 4.20 16.86
CA LYS A 75 7.42 3.12 15.89
C LYS A 75 7.00 3.56 14.47
N PHE A 76 5.83 4.19 14.33
CA PHE A 76 5.37 4.70 13.04
C PHE A 76 6.30 5.77 12.47
N SER A 77 6.71 6.74 13.28
CA SER A 77 7.64 7.80 12.84
C SER A 77 9.01 7.24 12.45
N ALA A 78 9.52 6.25 13.20
CA ALA A 78 10.77 5.59 12.87
C ALA A 78 10.67 4.80 11.54
N TRP A 79 9.56 4.10 11.34
CA TRP A 79 9.28 3.37 10.12
C TRP A 79 9.17 4.29 8.89
N LEU A 80 8.52 5.45 8.99
CA LEU A 80 8.51 6.47 7.93
C LEU A 80 9.93 6.91 7.56
N GLY A 81 10.77 7.17 8.56
CA GLY A 81 12.18 7.51 8.34
C GLY A 81 12.97 6.39 7.67
N GLU A 82 12.64 5.13 7.94
CA GLU A 82 13.25 3.98 7.28
C GLU A 82 12.84 3.87 5.81
N ARG A 83 11.55 4.09 5.50
CA ARG A 83 11.07 4.13 4.10
C ARG A 83 11.75 5.26 3.31
N ALA A 84 11.90 6.43 3.92
CA ALA A 84 12.64 7.53 3.30
C ALA A 84 14.11 7.18 3.02
N ARG A 85 14.79 6.53 3.96
CA ARG A 85 16.18 6.07 3.74
C ARG A 85 16.27 5.01 2.65
N GLN A 86 15.31 4.11 2.57
CA GLN A 86 15.22 3.09 1.52
C GLN A 86 15.05 3.72 0.14
N ALA A 87 14.21 4.76 0.04
CA ALA A 87 13.96 5.47 -1.20
C ALA A 87 15.12 6.41 -1.61
N GLY A 88 15.98 6.79 -0.68
CA GLY A 88 16.91 7.90 -0.86
C GLY A 88 16.19 9.26 -0.86
N GLU A 89 15.16 9.40 -1.67
CA GLU A 89 14.30 10.58 -1.74
C GLU A 89 12.84 10.14 -1.96
N ILE A 90 11.90 10.73 -1.24
CA ILE A 90 10.46 10.58 -1.48
C ILE A 90 9.93 11.91 -1.99
N HIS A 91 9.32 11.93 -3.19
CA HIS A 91 8.79 13.13 -3.83
C HIS A 91 7.36 13.45 -3.39
N ALA A 92 6.57 12.39 -3.16
CA ALA A 92 5.20 12.52 -2.67
C ALA A 92 4.80 11.33 -1.81
N VAL A 93 3.95 11.60 -0.83
CA VAL A 93 3.24 10.57 -0.07
C VAL A 93 1.76 10.69 -0.38
N TYR A 94 1.16 9.59 -0.77
CA TYR A 94 -0.28 9.43 -0.92
C TYR A 94 -0.81 8.59 0.23
N TYR A 95 -1.90 9.00 0.85
CA TYR A 95 -2.51 8.22 1.92
C TYR A 95 -4.01 8.10 1.75
N GLU A 96 -4.58 6.99 2.25
CA GLU A 96 -6.02 6.79 2.25
C GLU A 96 -6.67 7.76 3.23
N LEU A 97 -7.49 8.68 2.69
CA LEU A 97 -8.23 9.66 3.49
C LEU A 97 -9.57 9.07 3.91
N VAL A 98 -9.68 8.74 5.19
CA VAL A 98 -10.91 8.22 5.81
C VAL A 98 -11.71 9.38 6.42
N MET A 99 -12.85 9.70 5.81
CA MET A 99 -13.70 10.82 6.26
C MET A 99 -14.56 10.50 7.48
N ALA A 100 -14.84 9.21 7.74
CA ALA A 100 -15.63 8.77 8.88
C ALA A 100 -15.29 7.35 9.28
N HIS A 101 -15.30 7.06 10.58
CA HIS A 101 -15.15 5.72 11.13
C HIS A 101 -16.47 5.25 11.73
N GLY A 102 -17.00 4.14 11.22
CA GLY A 102 -18.32 3.64 11.57
C GLY A 102 -19.45 4.35 10.79
N THR A 103 -20.66 4.23 11.28
CA THR A 103 -21.85 4.91 10.71
C THR A 103 -22.27 6.09 11.57
N ARG A 104 -23.20 6.90 11.08
CA ARG A 104 -23.76 8.03 11.86
C ARG A 104 -24.45 7.55 13.14
N GLU A 105 -25.10 6.39 13.08
CA GLU A 105 -25.80 5.78 14.21
C GLU A 105 -24.87 5.03 15.16
N ASN A 106 -23.72 4.55 14.65
CA ASN A 106 -22.74 3.79 15.44
C ASN A 106 -21.31 4.21 15.06
N PRO A 107 -20.85 5.39 15.52
CA PRO A 107 -19.51 5.89 15.23
C PRO A 107 -18.46 5.07 15.97
N ASN A 108 -17.38 4.70 15.27
CA ASN A 108 -16.22 4.06 15.89
C ASN A 108 -15.22 5.11 16.38
N VAL A 109 -15.48 5.69 17.56
CA VAL A 109 -14.66 6.77 18.14
C VAL A 109 -13.22 6.33 18.38
N ILE A 110 -13.00 5.08 18.82
CA ILE A 110 -11.64 4.56 19.08
C ILE A 110 -10.85 4.48 17.76
N ALA A 111 -11.46 3.96 16.71
CA ALA A 111 -10.80 3.91 15.40
C ALA A 111 -10.49 5.32 14.87
N ALA A 112 -11.42 6.28 15.05
CA ALA A 112 -11.21 7.66 14.65
C ALA A 112 -10.01 8.31 15.39
N HIS A 113 -9.91 8.11 16.71
CA HIS A 113 -8.77 8.63 17.48
C HIS A 113 -7.43 7.99 17.05
N VAL A 114 -7.44 6.69 16.81
CA VAL A 114 -6.22 5.99 16.36
C VAL A 114 -5.81 6.45 14.97
N TYR A 115 -6.75 6.54 14.04
CA TYR A 115 -6.50 7.05 12.69
C TYR A 115 -5.97 8.49 12.72
N GLY A 116 -6.64 9.40 13.46
CA GLY A 116 -6.21 10.80 13.59
C GLY A 116 -4.80 10.92 14.20
N GLY A 117 -4.43 10.02 15.12
CA GLY A 117 -3.07 9.95 15.64
C GLY A 117 -2.04 9.61 14.56
N PHE A 118 -2.30 8.59 13.73
CA PHE A 118 -1.44 8.25 12.60
C PHE A 118 -1.37 9.38 11.58
N GLU A 119 -2.51 9.97 11.23
CA GLU A 119 -2.59 11.07 10.28
C GLU A 119 -1.78 12.29 10.75
N ALA A 120 -1.93 12.70 12.01
CA ALA A 120 -1.17 13.83 12.58
C ALA A 120 0.34 13.58 12.56
N HIS A 121 0.78 12.36 12.88
CA HIS A 121 2.20 11.99 12.81
C HIS A 121 2.72 11.96 11.37
N LEU A 122 1.92 11.49 10.41
CA LEU A 122 2.25 11.50 9.00
C LEU A 122 2.39 12.92 8.46
N GLN A 123 1.42 13.80 8.76
CA GLN A 123 1.43 15.21 8.37
C GLN A 123 2.67 15.92 8.92
N ALA A 124 2.93 15.80 10.24
CA ALA A 124 4.09 16.40 10.87
C ALA A 124 5.42 15.89 10.32
N TRP A 125 5.48 14.62 9.96
CA TRP A 125 6.67 14.04 9.34
C TRP A 125 6.87 14.53 7.91
N ALA A 126 5.80 14.60 7.11
CA ALA A 126 5.84 15.08 5.73
C ALA A 126 6.27 16.56 5.68
N ASP A 127 5.69 17.41 6.51
CA ASP A 127 6.05 18.84 6.61
C ASP A 127 7.52 19.04 7.02
N ARG A 128 7.99 18.30 8.02
CA ARG A 128 9.39 18.36 8.49
C ARG A 128 10.37 17.99 7.38
N ASN A 129 10.00 17.06 6.51
CA ASN A 129 10.85 16.58 5.42
C ASN A 129 10.56 17.31 4.09
N ARG A 130 9.62 18.29 4.07
CA ARG A 130 9.18 19.01 2.87
C ARG A 130 8.69 18.10 1.75
N ILE A 131 8.01 17.03 2.12
CA ILE A 131 7.43 16.05 1.21
C ILE A 131 5.96 16.42 0.97
N ARG A 132 5.55 16.41 -0.30
CA ARG A 132 4.16 16.66 -0.68
C ARG A 132 3.28 15.51 -0.17
N LEU A 133 2.21 15.84 0.56
CA LEU A 133 1.27 14.89 1.13
C LEU A 133 -0.11 15.04 0.46
N VAL A 134 -0.68 13.94 -0.01
CA VAL A 134 -1.95 13.90 -0.73
C VAL A 134 -2.88 12.86 -0.11
N GLY A 135 -3.99 13.32 0.45
CA GLY A 135 -5.06 12.44 0.94
C GLY A 135 -6.03 12.06 -0.19
N VAL A 136 -6.26 10.78 -0.41
CA VAL A 136 -7.17 10.28 -1.46
C VAL A 136 -8.36 9.58 -0.81
N PRO A 137 -9.61 10.02 -1.10
CA PRO A 137 -10.79 9.38 -0.53
C PRO A 137 -10.93 7.90 -0.93
N VAL A 138 -11.31 7.04 0.02
CA VAL A 138 -11.52 5.59 -0.17
C VAL A 138 -12.31 5.23 -1.44
N PRO A 139 -13.46 5.88 -1.76
CA PRO A 139 -14.22 5.55 -2.97
C PRO A 139 -13.46 5.85 -4.27
N VAL A 140 -12.56 6.82 -4.27
CA VAL A 140 -11.72 7.17 -5.43
C VAL A 140 -10.72 6.05 -5.70
N ILE A 141 -10.01 5.59 -4.66
CA ILE A 141 -9.06 4.47 -4.75
C ILE A 141 -9.78 3.22 -5.27
N LYS A 142 -10.90 2.85 -4.65
CA LYS A 142 -11.68 1.67 -5.03
C LYS A 142 -12.20 1.73 -6.46
N LYS A 143 -12.73 2.90 -6.88
CA LYS A 143 -13.20 3.10 -8.26
C LYS A 143 -12.04 2.98 -9.27
N SER A 144 -10.90 3.53 -8.95
CA SER A 144 -9.69 3.44 -9.77
C SER A 144 -9.20 1.99 -9.93
N ALA A 145 -9.23 1.20 -8.85
CA ALA A 145 -8.76 -0.18 -8.84
C ALA A 145 -9.74 -1.16 -9.51
N THR A 146 -11.05 -1.01 -9.27
CA THR A 146 -12.06 -2.03 -9.60
C THR A 146 -13.18 -1.54 -10.52
N GLY A 147 -13.20 -0.24 -10.85
CA GLY A 147 -14.32 0.40 -11.55
C GLY A 147 -15.51 0.75 -10.63
N LYS A 148 -15.51 0.33 -9.35
CA LYS A 148 -16.61 0.53 -8.41
C LYS A 148 -16.12 1.16 -7.10
N GLY A 149 -16.65 2.35 -6.74
CA GLY A 149 -16.24 3.07 -5.53
C GLY A 149 -16.65 2.41 -4.21
N ASN A 150 -17.55 1.43 -4.25
CA ASN A 150 -17.99 0.63 -3.10
C ASN A 150 -17.51 -0.82 -3.13
N ALA A 151 -16.42 -1.10 -3.85
CA ALA A 151 -15.81 -2.43 -3.89
C ALA A 151 -15.49 -2.94 -2.48
N ASN A 152 -15.73 -4.23 -2.25
CA ASN A 152 -15.36 -4.88 -1.00
C ASN A 152 -13.87 -5.28 -1.00
N LYS A 153 -13.38 -5.75 0.14
CA LYS A 153 -11.98 -6.15 0.33
C LYS A 153 -11.54 -7.23 -0.64
N ASP A 154 -12.37 -8.27 -0.85
CA ASP A 154 -12.04 -9.37 -1.76
C ASP A 154 -11.87 -8.90 -3.20
N ALA A 155 -12.71 -7.94 -3.64
CA ALA A 155 -12.61 -7.35 -4.97
C ALA A 155 -11.32 -6.53 -5.13
N MET A 156 -10.87 -5.81 -4.08
CA MET A 156 -9.60 -5.07 -4.08
C MET A 156 -8.41 -6.03 -4.19
N VAL A 157 -8.37 -7.06 -3.35
CA VAL A 157 -7.34 -8.11 -3.39
C VAL A 157 -7.29 -8.79 -4.76
N ALA A 158 -8.46 -9.18 -5.30
CA ALA A 158 -8.55 -9.81 -6.61
C ALA A 158 -8.04 -8.88 -7.72
N ALA A 159 -8.41 -7.59 -7.70
CA ALA A 159 -7.97 -6.62 -8.68
C ALA A 159 -6.44 -6.45 -8.70
N MET A 160 -5.82 -6.35 -7.52
CA MET A 160 -4.35 -6.22 -7.43
C MET A 160 -3.63 -7.50 -7.86
N ARG A 161 -4.16 -8.68 -7.51
CA ARG A 161 -3.60 -9.96 -7.98
C ARG A 161 -3.71 -10.14 -9.48
N GLN A 162 -4.82 -9.73 -10.10
CA GLN A 162 -4.99 -9.76 -11.57
C GLN A 162 -3.98 -8.86 -12.29
N ARG A 163 -3.48 -7.81 -11.66
CA ARG A 163 -2.44 -6.93 -12.18
C ARG A 163 -1.02 -7.42 -11.88
N GLY A 164 -0.88 -8.63 -11.33
CA GLY A 164 0.40 -9.29 -11.10
C GLY A 164 1.03 -9.00 -9.73
N HIS A 165 0.35 -8.25 -8.84
CA HIS A 165 0.89 -7.99 -7.51
C HIS A 165 0.76 -9.22 -6.58
N ARG A 166 1.80 -9.46 -5.79
CA ARG A 166 1.76 -10.44 -4.70
C ARG A 166 1.15 -9.79 -3.46
N VAL A 167 -0.14 -9.98 -3.25
CA VAL A 167 -0.90 -9.36 -2.17
C VAL A 167 -0.89 -10.22 -0.92
N VAL A 168 -0.48 -9.66 0.23
CA VAL A 168 -0.39 -10.32 1.54
C VAL A 168 -1.73 -10.27 2.27
N ASP A 169 -2.35 -9.08 2.35
CA ASP A 169 -3.62 -8.82 3.01
C ASP A 169 -4.41 -7.67 2.32
N ASP A 170 -5.55 -7.30 2.87
CA ASP A 170 -6.41 -6.24 2.33
C ASP A 170 -5.78 -4.85 2.42
N ASN A 171 -5.11 -4.51 3.53
CA ASN A 171 -4.43 -3.21 3.68
C ASN A 171 -3.30 -3.06 2.64
N HIS A 172 -2.56 -4.15 2.37
CA HIS A 172 -1.56 -4.18 1.31
C HIS A 172 -2.18 -3.96 -0.07
N ALA A 173 -3.35 -4.57 -0.36
CA ALA A 173 -4.06 -4.36 -1.62
C ALA A 173 -4.50 -2.90 -1.79
N ASP A 174 -5.02 -2.27 -0.73
CA ASP A 174 -5.45 -0.88 -0.76
C ASP A 174 -4.27 0.07 -0.99
N ALA A 175 -3.11 -0.18 -0.37
CA ALA A 175 -1.89 0.60 -0.60
C ALA A 175 -1.33 0.43 -2.02
N LEU A 176 -1.36 -0.77 -2.60
CA LEU A 176 -0.96 -1.01 -3.99
C LEU A 176 -1.88 -0.28 -4.96
N ALA A 177 -3.20 -0.34 -4.74
CA ALA A 177 -4.19 0.37 -5.54
C ALA A 177 -4.01 1.89 -5.47
N LEU A 178 -3.69 2.41 -4.28
CA LEU A 178 -3.38 3.81 -4.07
C LEU A 178 -2.09 4.23 -4.78
N LEU A 179 -1.05 3.40 -4.77
CA LEU A 179 0.19 3.67 -5.52
C LEU A 179 -0.07 3.75 -7.03
N GLU A 180 -0.82 2.80 -7.60
CA GLU A 180 -1.16 2.84 -9.02
C GLU A 180 -2.00 4.06 -9.39
N TYR A 181 -2.91 4.48 -8.50
CA TYR A 181 -3.65 5.73 -8.66
C TYR A 181 -2.69 6.92 -8.67
N ALA A 182 -1.82 7.02 -7.67
CA ALA A 182 -0.86 8.11 -7.54
C ALA A 182 0.08 8.22 -8.76
N GLN A 183 0.60 7.10 -9.24
CA GLN A 183 1.47 7.06 -10.42
C GLN A 183 0.77 7.57 -11.69
N ARG A 184 -0.53 7.30 -11.85
CA ARG A 184 -1.31 7.86 -12.98
C ARG A 184 -1.56 9.35 -12.87
N GLU A 185 -1.78 9.87 -11.65
CA GLU A 185 -1.96 11.31 -11.43
C GLU A 185 -0.66 12.11 -11.63
N GLU A 186 0.50 11.45 -11.47
CA GLU A 186 1.84 12.06 -11.57
C GLU A 186 2.53 11.81 -12.93
N SER A 187 1.88 11.12 -13.87
CA SER A 187 2.40 10.83 -15.23
C SER A 187 1.91 11.86 -16.28
#